data_bd7e2dd9a5a2868f040f4adca5c020b8
#
_entry.id   bd7e2dd9a5a2868f040f4adca5c020b8
#
_cell.length_a   1.000
_cell.length_b   1.000
_cell.length_c   1.000
_cell.angle_alpha   90.00
_cell.angle_beta   90.00
_cell.angle_gamma   90.00
#
_symmetry.space_group_name_H-M   'P 1'
#
loop_
_entity.id
_entity.type
_entity.pdbx_description
1 polymer ?
#
loop_
_entity_poly.entity_id
_entity_poly.type
_entity_poly.pdbx_seq_one_letter_code
_entity_poly.pdbx_strand_id
1 'polypeptide(L)'
;MKKKVLGLLLAVMTAAMLTACGSSREADTGAAAESTDAATDAATDTAEGSSAEKKVLKVAMECGYAPYNWTQADDSNGAVKINDSSDYAYGYDVMMAKKIADALGYELQIVKLDWDSLVPAVQSGTVDCVIAGQSITSERLQMVDFSQPYYYASIVGLVKSDGQYADAKGVADLAGATCTSQLGTVWYDVCLPQIKDANIQPAQES
;
A
#
# COMPACT_ATOMS: atom_id res chain seq x y z
N MET A 1 -3.08 34.53 -38.24
CA MET A 1 -3.48 35.92 -37.98
C MET A 1 -4.04 36.01 -36.55
N LYS A 2 -3.42 36.96 -35.77
CA LYS A 2 -3.90 37.62 -34.54
C LYS A 2 -4.06 36.69 -33.28
N LYS A 3 -3.14 36.55 -32.33
CA LYS A 3 -2.64 37.51 -31.26
C LYS A 3 -3.76 38.09 -30.39
N LYS A 4 -3.66 37.80 -29.06
CA LYS A 4 -3.60 38.73 -27.89
C LYS A 4 -3.87 37.92 -26.63
N VAL A 5 -3.01 37.67 -25.70
CA VAL A 5 -2.25 38.51 -24.70
C VAL A 5 -3.17 39.13 -23.65
N LEU A 6 -2.74 38.84 -22.39
CA LEU A 6 -2.69 39.71 -21.23
C LEU A 6 -3.81 39.61 -20.17
N GLY A 7 -3.38 39.40 -18.90
CA GLY A 7 -4.18 39.59 -17.69
C GLY A 7 -3.50 39.11 -16.43
N LEU A 8 -2.37 39.74 -16.08
CA LEU A 8 -1.66 39.70 -14.79
C LEU A 8 -2.48 40.48 -13.75
N LEU A 9 -2.75 39.88 -12.58
CA LEU A 9 -3.11 40.66 -11.40
C LEU A 9 -2.55 40.00 -10.13
N LEU A 10 -1.50 40.62 -9.66
CA LEU A 10 -0.81 40.47 -8.38
C LEU A 10 -1.62 41.21 -7.33
N ALA A 11 -1.93 40.61 -6.19
CA ALA A 11 -2.31 41.34 -4.98
C ALA A 11 -1.61 40.72 -3.78
N VAL A 12 -0.57 41.45 -3.38
CA VAL A 12 0.13 41.34 -2.09
C VAL A 12 -0.72 42.07 -1.06
N MET A 13 -0.94 41.46 0.10
CA MET A 13 -1.29 42.21 1.31
C MET A 13 -0.60 41.62 2.53
N THR A 14 0.38 42.33 2.96
CA THR A 14 1.10 42.31 4.24
C THR A 14 0.34 43.11 5.29
N ALA A 15 0.37 42.67 6.55
CA ALA A 15 0.44 43.45 7.79
C ALA A 15 0.26 42.49 8.96
N ALA A 16 1.18 42.20 9.82
CA ALA A 16 2.00 42.96 10.74
C ALA A 16 1.28 43.32 12.05
N MET A 17 1.99 42.98 13.15
CA MET A 17 2.08 43.64 14.47
C MET A 17 1.06 43.18 15.52
N LEU A 18 1.38 43.03 16.83
CA LEU A 18 2.49 43.46 17.71
C LEU A 18 2.36 42.72 19.06
N THR A 19 3.44 42.25 19.64
CA THR A 19 4.06 42.50 20.95
C THR A 19 3.22 42.81 22.19
N ALA A 20 3.57 42.11 23.28
CA ALA A 20 3.85 42.68 24.64
C ALA A 20 4.36 41.50 25.52
N CYS A 21 5.52 41.46 25.94
CA CYS A 21 6.41 42.00 26.94
C CYS A 21 5.81 42.19 28.35
N GLY A 22 6.53 41.60 29.33
CA GLY A 22 6.47 41.91 30.75
C GLY A 22 6.91 40.69 31.56
N SER A 23 8.09 40.48 31.90
CA SER A 23 9.14 41.00 32.77
C SER A 23 8.83 40.94 34.25
N SER A 24 9.67 40.21 34.86
CA SER A 24 10.61 40.31 35.98
C SER A 24 10.21 39.83 37.36
N ARG A 25 11.09 38.96 37.91
CA ARG A 25 11.89 39.06 39.15
C ARG A 25 11.09 39.09 40.46
N GLU A 26 11.53 38.50 41.56
CA GLU A 26 12.81 38.08 42.11
C GLU A 26 12.55 37.14 43.31
N ALA A 27 13.56 36.39 43.66
CA ALA A 27 13.94 35.66 44.81
C ALA A 27 13.40 36.10 46.19
N ASP A 28 13.22 35.14 47.10
CA ASP A 28 14.03 35.12 48.32
C ASP A 28 13.79 33.82 49.13
N THR A 29 14.82 33.45 49.81
CA THR A 29 15.24 32.48 50.77
C THR A 29 14.29 32.19 51.93
N GLY A 30 14.39 30.95 52.48
CA GLY A 30 14.08 30.72 53.88
C GLY A 30 13.85 29.27 54.29
N ALA A 31 14.77 28.78 55.09
CA ALA A 31 15.05 27.47 55.58
C ALA A 31 14.03 26.90 56.57
N ALA A 32 14.09 25.56 56.60
CA ALA A 32 14.18 24.67 57.78
C ALA A 32 12.92 24.22 58.54
N ALA A 33 12.97 22.91 58.73
CA ALA A 33 12.69 22.10 59.89
C ALA A 33 11.42 21.26 59.94
N GLU A 34 11.68 19.94 59.86
CA GLU A 34 11.21 18.80 60.67
C GLU A 34 9.81 18.76 61.25
N SER A 35 9.05 17.75 60.96
CA SER A 35 8.87 16.56 61.80
C SER A 35 7.72 15.67 61.29
N THR A 36 8.03 14.38 61.18
CA THR A 36 7.26 13.17 61.45
C THR A 36 5.77 13.29 61.71
N ASP A 37 4.95 12.54 60.91
CA ASP A 37 4.20 11.40 61.48
C ASP A 37 3.58 10.53 60.39
N ALA A 38 3.47 9.24 60.68
CA ALA A 38 3.01 8.18 59.83
C ALA A 38 1.46 8.14 59.80
N ALA A 39 0.89 7.98 58.63
CA ALA A 39 -0.43 7.37 58.46
C ALA A 39 -0.48 6.62 57.12
N THR A 40 -0.56 5.31 57.28
CA THR A 40 -0.92 4.33 56.31
C THR A 40 -2.29 4.66 55.72
N ASP A 41 -2.37 4.89 54.40
CA ASP A 41 -3.63 4.73 53.73
C ASP A 41 -3.42 4.07 52.35
N ALA A 42 -4.29 3.12 52.07
CA ALA A 42 -4.22 2.22 50.96
C ALA A 42 -4.40 2.96 49.62
N ALA A 43 -3.33 3.03 48.84
CA ALA A 43 -3.42 3.43 47.44
C ALA A 43 -4.08 2.30 46.67
N THR A 44 -5.35 2.49 46.33
CA THR A 44 -6.04 1.72 45.30
C THR A 44 -5.33 2.00 43.99
N ASP A 45 -4.56 1.03 43.55
CA ASP A 45 -3.92 1.03 42.23
C ASP A 45 -5.01 0.89 41.17
N THR A 46 -5.52 2.02 40.73
CA THR A 46 -6.34 2.09 39.54
C THR A 46 -5.37 2.00 38.38
N ALA A 47 -5.12 0.79 37.91
CA ALA A 47 -4.48 0.54 36.64
C ALA A 47 -5.34 1.17 35.54
N GLU A 48 -5.12 2.44 35.23
CA GLU A 48 -5.52 3.03 33.96
C GLU A 48 -4.81 2.25 32.88
N GLY A 49 -5.51 1.27 32.30
CA GLY A 49 -5.10 0.61 31.08
C GLY A 49 -5.02 1.64 29.97
N SER A 50 -3.85 2.22 29.79
CA SER A 50 -3.48 2.88 28.54
C SER A 50 -3.61 1.86 27.43
N SER A 51 -4.73 1.84 26.72
CA SER A 51 -4.83 1.14 25.43
C SER A 51 -3.91 1.89 24.48
N ALA A 52 -2.65 1.47 24.43
CA ALA A 52 -1.74 1.95 23.41
C ALA A 52 -2.41 1.70 22.07
N GLU A 53 -2.74 2.76 21.34
CA GLU A 53 -3.32 2.71 20.02
C GLU A 53 -2.40 1.85 19.14
N LYS A 54 -2.90 0.72 18.65
CA LYS A 54 -2.09 -0.17 17.82
C LYS A 54 -1.72 0.59 16.55
N LYS A 55 -0.45 0.54 16.20
CA LYS A 55 -0.01 1.05 14.89
C LYS A 55 -0.70 0.26 13.79
N VAL A 56 -1.05 0.92 12.70
CA VAL A 56 -1.69 0.32 11.54
C VAL A 56 -0.64 0.07 10.46
N LEU A 57 -0.69 -1.10 9.83
CA LEU A 57 0.04 -1.42 8.61
C LEU A 57 -0.94 -1.37 7.43
N LYS A 58 -0.81 -0.38 6.58
CA LYS A 58 -1.61 -0.20 5.37
C LYS A 58 -0.96 -0.93 4.21
N VAL A 59 -1.62 -1.98 3.73
CA VAL A 59 -1.12 -2.81 2.62
C VAL A 59 -2.04 -2.66 1.42
N ALA A 60 -1.48 -2.20 0.29
CA ALA A 60 -2.23 -2.14 -0.96
C ALA A 60 -2.12 -3.43 -1.76
N MET A 61 -3.22 -3.81 -2.40
CA MET A 61 -3.34 -4.91 -3.35
C MET A 61 -4.55 -4.69 -4.27
N GLU A 62 -4.60 -5.38 -5.40
CA GLU A 62 -5.69 -5.26 -6.38
C GLU A 62 -7.01 -5.87 -5.88
N CYS A 63 -6.92 -6.94 -5.11
CA CYS A 63 -8.03 -7.77 -4.66
C CYS A 63 -8.86 -8.36 -5.83
N GLY A 64 -8.21 -8.59 -6.97
CA GLY A 64 -8.77 -9.18 -8.18
C GLY A 64 -7.99 -10.39 -8.70
N TYR A 65 -6.87 -10.75 -8.08
CA TYR A 65 -5.88 -11.70 -8.57
C TYR A 65 -5.85 -12.99 -7.74
N ALA A 66 -6.77 -13.92 -7.99
CA ALA A 66 -6.77 -15.24 -7.36
C ALA A 66 -5.63 -16.13 -7.92
N PRO A 67 -4.97 -16.98 -7.11
CA PRO A 67 -5.17 -17.26 -5.69
C PRO A 67 -4.33 -16.36 -4.75
N TYR A 68 -3.77 -15.28 -5.25
CA TYR A 68 -2.89 -14.39 -4.47
C TYR A 68 -3.67 -13.40 -3.62
N ASN A 69 -4.57 -12.63 -4.23
CA ASN A 69 -5.44 -11.71 -3.54
C ASN A 69 -6.74 -11.53 -4.32
N TRP A 70 -7.88 -11.77 -3.69
CA TRP A 70 -9.20 -11.59 -4.30
C TRP A 70 -10.24 -11.09 -3.31
N THR A 71 -11.32 -10.52 -3.83
CA THR A 71 -12.44 -10.01 -3.06
C THR A 71 -13.46 -11.12 -2.79
N GLN A 72 -13.97 -11.18 -1.56
CA GLN A 72 -15.10 -12.04 -1.16
C GLN A 72 -16.08 -11.28 -0.27
N ALA A 73 -17.30 -11.80 -0.13
CA ALA A 73 -18.41 -11.10 0.55
C ALA A 73 -18.37 -11.19 2.07
N ASP A 74 -17.60 -12.13 2.65
CA ASP A 74 -17.56 -12.41 4.07
C ASP A 74 -16.15 -12.66 4.59
N ASP A 75 -16.02 -12.81 5.91
CA ASP A 75 -14.76 -13.03 6.62
C ASP A 75 -14.34 -14.50 6.69
N SER A 76 -14.99 -15.39 5.94
CA SER A 76 -14.64 -16.80 5.92
C SER A 76 -13.15 -17.02 5.57
N ASN A 77 -12.60 -18.15 5.99
CA ASN A 77 -11.20 -18.52 5.81
C ASN A 77 -10.18 -17.56 6.47
N GLY A 78 -10.64 -16.60 7.28
CA GLY A 78 -9.81 -15.57 7.89
C GLY A 78 -9.47 -14.42 6.95
N ALA A 79 -10.38 -14.14 6.01
CA ALA A 79 -10.30 -12.95 5.15
C ALA A 79 -10.29 -11.66 5.98
N VAL A 80 -9.65 -10.65 5.44
CA VAL A 80 -9.47 -9.34 6.08
C VAL A 80 -10.38 -8.34 5.41
N LYS A 81 -11.08 -7.53 6.19
CA LYS A 81 -11.95 -6.48 5.67
C LYS A 81 -11.15 -5.50 4.81
N ILE A 82 -11.65 -5.20 3.62
CA ILE A 82 -11.08 -4.17 2.76
C ILE A 82 -11.48 -2.80 3.32
N ASN A 83 -10.52 -1.89 3.45
CA ASN A 83 -10.78 -0.53 3.93
C ASN A 83 -11.81 0.18 3.03
N ASP A 84 -12.72 0.92 3.67
CA ASP A 84 -13.79 1.66 3.00
C ASP A 84 -14.71 0.81 2.08
N SER A 85 -14.78 -0.51 2.34
CA SER A 85 -15.61 -1.45 1.61
C SER A 85 -16.47 -2.31 2.55
N SER A 86 -17.56 -2.89 2.03
CA SER A 86 -18.30 -3.96 2.72
C SER A 86 -17.63 -5.31 2.59
N ASP A 87 -16.75 -5.48 1.61
CA ASP A 87 -16.13 -6.73 1.21
C ASP A 87 -14.84 -7.04 1.96
N TYR A 88 -14.32 -8.24 1.73
CA TYR A 88 -13.13 -8.78 2.37
C TYR A 88 -12.12 -9.23 1.33
N ALA A 89 -10.85 -9.16 1.65
CA ALA A 89 -9.77 -9.69 0.85
C ALA A 89 -9.27 -11.02 1.44
N TYR A 90 -9.02 -11.99 0.56
CA TYR A 90 -8.39 -13.25 0.93
C TYR A 90 -7.36 -13.67 -0.13
N GLY A 91 -6.49 -14.60 0.23
CA GLY A 91 -5.47 -15.16 -0.62
C GLY A 91 -4.09 -15.19 -0.01
N TYR A 92 -3.11 -15.66 -0.79
CA TYR A 92 -1.73 -15.83 -0.35
C TYR A 92 -1.11 -14.51 0.13
N ASP A 93 -1.29 -13.43 -0.64
CA ASP A 93 -0.76 -12.09 -0.31
C ASP A 93 -1.39 -11.55 0.99
N VAL A 94 -2.70 -11.77 1.18
CA VAL A 94 -3.40 -11.37 2.41
C VAL A 94 -2.86 -12.15 3.62
N MET A 95 -2.59 -13.45 3.46
CA MET A 95 -1.99 -14.26 4.52
C MET A 95 -0.58 -13.79 4.86
N MET A 96 0.21 -13.37 3.87
CA MET A 96 1.54 -12.78 4.08
C MET A 96 1.43 -11.44 4.82
N ALA A 97 0.52 -10.56 4.40
CA ALA A 97 0.25 -9.29 5.07
C ALA A 97 -0.13 -9.47 6.54
N LYS A 98 -1.02 -10.45 6.84
CA LYS A 98 -1.38 -10.79 8.23
C LYS A 98 -0.16 -11.22 9.05
N LYS A 99 0.66 -12.12 8.53
CA LYS A 99 1.87 -12.58 9.24
C LYS A 99 2.84 -11.46 9.54
N ILE A 100 3.00 -10.51 8.62
CA ILE A 100 3.86 -9.33 8.80
C ILE A 100 3.28 -8.42 9.88
N ALA A 101 1.99 -8.07 9.78
CA ALA A 101 1.31 -7.22 10.77
C ALA A 101 1.37 -7.84 12.18
N ASP A 102 1.07 -9.14 12.30
CA ASP A 102 1.13 -9.88 13.56
C ASP A 102 2.54 -9.87 14.16
N ALA A 103 3.57 -10.10 13.35
CA ALA A 103 4.97 -10.08 13.79
C ALA A 103 5.41 -8.69 14.26
N LEU A 104 4.85 -7.62 13.73
CA LEU A 104 5.11 -6.23 14.11
C LEU A 104 4.21 -5.77 15.27
N GLY A 105 3.19 -6.53 15.65
CA GLY A 105 2.17 -6.10 16.61
C GLY A 105 1.27 -4.97 16.09
N TYR A 106 1.12 -4.86 14.78
CA TYR A 106 0.31 -3.84 14.11
C TYR A 106 -1.08 -4.36 13.76
N GLU A 107 -2.03 -3.45 13.59
CA GLU A 107 -3.32 -3.74 12.96
C GLU A 107 -3.14 -3.72 11.45
N LEU A 108 -3.69 -4.73 10.74
CA LEU A 108 -3.63 -4.80 9.29
C LEU A 108 -4.81 -4.05 8.67
N GLN A 109 -4.52 -3.15 7.75
CA GLN A 109 -5.50 -2.48 6.90
C GLN A 109 -5.21 -2.80 5.44
N ILE A 110 -6.15 -3.50 4.76
CA ILE A 110 -6.06 -3.77 3.33
C ILE A 110 -6.68 -2.61 2.56
N VAL A 111 -5.92 -2.06 1.62
CA VAL A 111 -6.35 -0.97 0.73
C VAL A 111 -6.43 -1.53 -0.69
N LYS A 112 -7.65 -1.60 -1.24
CA LYS A 112 -7.87 -2.03 -2.61
C LYS A 112 -7.56 -0.88 -3.57
N LEU A 113 -6.68 -1.09 -4.53
CA LEU A 113 -6.30 -0.14 -5.57
C LEU A 113 -6.15 -0.84 -6.91
N ASP A 114 -6.37 -0.11 -7.99
CA ASP A 114 -6.06 -0.59 -9.33
C ASP A 114 -4.54 -0.80 -9.49
N TRP A 115 -4.15 -1.73 -10.36
CA TRP A 115 -2.76 -2.15 -10.58
C TRP A 115 -1.79 -0.96 -10.76
N ASP A 116 -2.15 -0.03 -11.64
CA ASP A 116 -1.30 1.12 -11.96
C ASP A 116 -1.15 2.12 -10.81
N SER A 117 -2.01 2.04 -9.80
CA SER A 117 -1.99 2.90 -8.62
C SER A 117 -1.13 2.37 -7.48
N LEU A 118 -0.72 1.09 -7.52
CA LEU A 118 -0.02 0.43 -6.40
C LEU A 118 1.34 1.10 -6.08
N VAL A 119 2.23 1.24 -7.07
CA VAL A 119 3.54 1.87 -6.88
C VAL A 119 3.42 3.35 -6.51
N PRO A 120 2.60 4.17 -7.20
CA PRO A 120 2.35 5.54 -6.78
C PRO A 120 1.85 5.71 -5.35
N ALA A 121 1.02 4.78 -4.85
CA ALA A 121 0.50 4.83 -3.48
C ALA A 121 1.59 4.65 -2.41
N VAL A 122 2.60 3.81 -2.68
CA VAL A 122 3.78 3.68 -1.80
C VAL A 122 4.63 4.93 -1.86
N GLN A 123 4.91 5.44 -3.06
CA GLN A 123 5.74 6.64 -3.25
C GLN A 123 5.15 7.88 -2.57
N SER A 124 3.83 8.01 -2.56
CA SER A 124 3.13 9.11 -1.90
C SER A 124 2.96 8.93 -0.38
N GLY A 125 3.24 7.74 0.15
CA GLY A 125 2.98 7.41 1.55
C GLY A 125 1.49 7.22 1.88
N THR A 126 0.63 7.04 0.88
CA THR A 126 -0.78 6.72 1.07
C THR A 126 -0.94 5.35 1.73
N VAL A 127 -0.05 4.41 1.37
CA VAL A 127 0.08 3.09 1.98
C VAL A 127 1.53 2.84 2.39
N ASP A 128 1.73 1.93 3.34
CA ASP A 128 3.06 1.60 3.84
C ASP A 128 3.79 0.62 2.91
N CYS A 129 3.07 -0.30 2.28
CA CYS A 129 3.63 -1.24 1.32
C CYS A 129 2.58 -1.82 0.37
N VAL A 130 3.08 -2.51 -0.67
CA VAL A 130 2.30 -3.31 -1.61
C VAL A 130 2.65 -4.78 -1.43
N ILE A 131 1.64 -5.65 -1.33
CA ILE A 131 1.77 -7.10 -1.38
C ILE A 131 0.72 -7.62 -2.37
N ALA A 132 1.11 -7.79 -3.64
CA ALA A 132 0.18 -8.01 -4.76
C ALA A 132 0.78 -8.92 -5.86
N GLY A 133 1.62 -9.88 -5.50
CA GLY A 133 2.27 -10.73 -6.48
C GLY A 133 3.17 -9.98 -7.48
N GLN A 134 3.61 -8.78 -7.13
CA GLN A 134 4.31 -7.89 -8.05
C GLN A 134 5.75 -8.37 -8.32
N SER A 135 6.08 -8.58 -9.59
CA SER A 135 7.41 -8.99 -10.01
C SER A 135 8.45 -7.89 -9.78
N ILE A 136 9.63 -8.28 -9.30
CA ILE A 136 10.79 -7.40 -9.19
C ILE A 136 11.36 -7.16 -10.59
N THR A 137 11.41 -5.90 -11.03
CA THR A 137 12.03 -5.51 -12.30
C THR A 137 13.03 -4.38 -12.08
N SER A 138 13.99 -4.24 -13.00
CA SER A 138 14.98 -3.14 -12.95
C SER A 138 14.32 -1.76 -13.01
N GLU A 139 13.21 -1.64 -13.70
CA GLU A 139 12.45 -0.39 -13.79
C GLU A 139 11.79 -0.07 -12.45
N ARG A 140 11.10 -1.03 -11.83
CA ARG A 140 10.43 -0.83 -10.54
C ARG A 140 11.42 -0.54 -9.41
N LEU A 141 12.61 -1.14 -9.45
CA LEU A 141 13.69 -0.87 -8.49
C LEU A 141 14.25 0.56 -8.56
N GLN A 142 13.95 1.32 -9.61
CA GLN A 142 14.25 2.74 -9.67
C GLN A 142 13.22 3.61 -8.94
N MET A 143 12.07 3.04 -8.63
CA MET A 143 10.94 3.77 -8.05
C MET A 143 10.64 3.38 -6.61
N VAL A 144 10.82 2.13 -6.25
CA VAL A 144 10.54 1.55 -4.94
C VAL A 144 11.53 0.44 -4.59
N ASP A 145 11.70 0.17 -3.31
CA ASP A 145 12.44 -0.99 -2.82
C ASP A 145 11.57 -2.24 -2.73
N PHE A 146 12.19 -3.40 -2.89
CA PHE A 146 11.56 -4.70 -2.75
C PHE A 146 12.20 -5.51 -1.62
N SER A 147 11.38 -6.32 -0.95
CA SER A 147 11.87 -7.40 -0.10
C SER A 147 12.53 -8.52 -0.91
N GLN A 148 13.07 -9.53 -0.22
CA GLN A 148 13.36 -10.80 -0.88
C GLN A 148 12.06 -11.41 -1.45
N PRO A 149 12.12 -12.14 -2.58
CA PRO A 149 10.95 -12.78 -3.14
C PRO A 149 10.30 -13.73 -2.13
N TYR A 150 9.00 -13.60 -1.93
CA TYR A 150 8.22 -14.48 -1.06
C TYR A 150 7.50 -15.60 -1.83
N TYR A 151 7.53 -15.55 -3.16
CA TYR A 151 6.96 -16.56 -4.05
C TYR A 151 7.74 -16.62 -5.37
N TYR A 152 7.82 -17.80 -5.95
CA TYR A 152 8.41 -18.06 -7.28
C TYR A 152 7.40 -18.77 -8.15
N ALA A 153 7.22 -18.30 -9.39
CA ALA A 153 6.31 -18.89 -10.36
C ALA A 153 6.94 -18.88 -11.77
N SER A 154 6.47 -19.80 -12.61
CA SER A 154 6.73 -19.75 -14.03
C SER A 154 5.59 -19.04 -14.74
N ILE A 155 5.91 -18.19 -15.70
CA ILE A 155 4.92 -17.57 -16.57
C ILE A 155 4.60 -18.55 -17.69
N VAL A 156 3.32 -18.82 -17.91
CA VAL A 156 2.84 -19.75 -18.92
C VAL A 156 1.77 -19.08 -19.79
N GLY A 157 1.64 -19.55 -21.04
CA GLY A 157 0.54 -19.17 -21.93
C GLY A 157 -0.62 -20.14 -21.76
N LEU A 158 -1.83 -19.62 -21.54
CA LEU A 158 -3.06 -20.40 -21.56
C LEU A 158 -3.65 -20.37 -22.97
N VAL A 159 -3.89 -21.54 -23.56
CA VAL A 159 -4.52 -21.70 -24.88
C VAL A 159 -5.76 -22.57 -24.80
N LYS A 160 -6.67 -22.44 -25.76
CA LYS A 160 -7.83 -23.35 -25.88
C LYS A 160 -7.35 -24.75 -26.24
N SER A 161 -7.87 -25.75 -25.52
CA SER A 161 -7.52 -27.18 -25.75
C SER A 161 -7.93 -27.72 -27.11
N ASP A 162 -8.91 -27.09 -27.75
CA ASP A 162 -9.42 -27.39 -29.08
C ASP A 162 -9.07 -26.33 -30.12
N GLY A 163 -8.17 -25.40 -29.78
CA GLY A 163 -7.76 -24.29 -30.65
C GLY A 163 -6.55 -24.61 -31.53
N GLN A 164 -6.24 -23.71 -32.44
CA GLN A 164 -5.10 -23.85 -33.37
C GLN A 164 -3.73 -23.91 -32.66
N TYR A 165 -3.65 -23.50 -31.40
CA TYR A 165 -2.43 -23.50 -30.60
C TYR A 165 -2.41 -24.58 -29.51
N ALA A 166 -3.36 -25.53 -29.54
CA ALA A 166 -3.51 -26.58 -28.51
C ALA A 166 -2.23 -27.41 -28.32
N ASP A 167 -1.49 -27.62 -29.39
CA ASP A 167 -0.25 -28.41 -29.41
C ASP A 167 1.04 -27.59 -29.27
N ALA A 168 0.91 -26.25 -29.02
CA ALA A 168 2.07 -25.36 -28.86
C ALA A 168 2.98 -25.83 -27.73
N LYS A 169 4.28 -25.88 -27.98
CA LYS A 169 5.30 -26.29 -27.03
C LYS A 169 6.15 -25.09 -26.53
N GLY A 170 6.04 -23.96 -27.20
CA GLY A 170 6.79 -22.77 -26.85
C GLY A 170 6.31 -21.54 -27.57
N VAL A 171 6.94 -20.40 -27.27
CA VAL A 171 6.57 -19.08 -27.80
C VAL A 171 6.58 -19.02 -29.32
N ALA A 172 7.50 -19.75 -29.98
CA ALA A 172 7.62 -19.77 -31.43
C ALA A 172 6.37 -20.36 -32.12
N ASP A 173 5.68 -21.29 -31.47
CA ASP A 173 4.49 -21.95 -32.01
C ASP A 173 3.25 -21.05 -31.93
N LEU A 174 3.34 -19.92 -31.23
CA LEU A 174 2.26 -18.95 -31.07
C LEU A 174 2.32 -17.79 -32.08
N ALA A 175 3.19 -17.87 -33.09
CA ALA A 175 3.34 -16.80 -34.07
C ALA A 175 2.00 -16.39 -34.71
N GLY A 176 1.73 -15.08 -34.77
CA GLY A 176 0.48 -14.51 -35.29
C GLY A 176 -0.72 -14.64 -34.34
N ALA A 177 -0.53 -15.11 -33.12
CA ALA A 177 -1.62 -15.25 -32.15
C ALA A 177 -2.24 -13.89 -31.77
N THR A 178 -3.56 -13.88 -31.57
CA THR A 178 -4.22 -12.82 -30.81
C THR A 178 -4.15 -13.20 -29.34
N CYS A 179 -3.49 -12.37 -28.53
CA CYS A 179 -3.23 -12.66 -27.13
C CYS A 179 -3.52 -11.42 -26.28
N THR A 180 -3.73 -11.65 -24.98
CA THR A 180 -4.02 -10.60 -24.00
C THR A 180 -3.32 -10.90 -22.70
N SER A 181 -3.06 -9.86 -21.94
CA SER A 181 -2.68 -9.90 -20.54
C SER A 181 -2.94 -8.53 -19.93
N GLN A 182 -2.87 -8.44 -18.61
CA GLN A 182 -3.05 -7.19 -17.91
C GLN A 182 -1.93 -6.20 -18.26
N LEU A 183 -2.35 -4.98 -18.61
CA LEU A 183 -1.45 -3.86 -18.96
C LEU A 183 -0.54 -3.51 -17.78
N GLY A 184 0.70 -3.07 -18.05
CA GLY A 184 1.68 -2.69 -17.02
C GLY A 184 2.24 -3.86 -16.22
N THR A 185 2.01 -5.11 -16.66
CA THR A 185 2.62 -6.31 -16.08
C THR A 185 3.79 -6.81 -16.90
N VAL A 186 4.68 -7.58 -16.28
CA VAL A 186 5.77 -8.29 -17.01
C VAL A 186 5.20 -9.20 -18.11
N TRP A 187 4.01 -9.73 -17.92
CA TRP A 187 3.34 -10.57 -18.91
C TRP A 187 3.03 -9.80 -20.18
N TYR A 188 2.45 -8.60 -20.04
CA TYR A 188 2.08 -7.74 -21.15
C TYR A 188 3.30 -7.08 -21.80
N ASP A 189 4.15 -6.45 -20.99
CA ASP A 189 5.21 -5.59 -21.49
C ASP A 189 6.45 -6.35 -21.97
N VAL A 190 6.71 -7.55 -21.39
CA VAL A 190 7.93 -8.32 -21.67
C VAL A 190 7.65 -9.67 -22.34
N CYS A 191 6.61 -10.40 -21.90
CA CYS A 191 6.39 -11.76 -22.39
C CYS A 191 5.63 -11.78 -23.71
N LEU A 192 4.51 -11.08 -23.83
CA LEU A 192 3.71 -11.07 -25.08
C LEU A 192 4.47 -10.54 -26.30
N PRO A 193 5.33 -9.51 -26.22
CA PRO A 193 6.12 -9.03 -27.36
C PRO A 193 7.12 -10.04 -27.92
N GLN A 194 7.41 -11.12 -27.21
CA GLN A 194 8.28 -12.21 -27.71
C GLN A 194 7.57 -13.12 -28.72
N ILE A 195 6.25 -13.05 -28.80
CA ILE A 195 5.46 -13.79 -29.77
C ILE A 195 5.52 -13.06 -31.12
N LYS A 196 6.14 -13.70 -32.10
CA LYS A 196 6.31 -13.11 -33.42
C LYS A 196 4.95 -12.76 -34.07
N ASP A 197 4.81 -11.55 -34.60
CA ASP A 197 3.62 -11.06 -35.30
C ASP A 197 2.33 -11.18 -34.47
N ALA A 198 2.42 -11.13 -33.13
CA ALA A 198 1.27 -11.21 -32.26
C ALA A 198 0.37 -9.98 -32.36
N ASN A 199 -0.94 -10.21 -32.32
CA ASN A 199 -1.94 -9.17 -32.13
C ASN A 199 -2.24 -9.03 -30.63
N ILE A 200 -1.53 -8.14 -29.94
CA ILE A 200 -1.61 -7.98 -28.49
C ILE A 200 -2.74 -7.03 -28.13
N GLN A 201 -3.67 -7.51 -27.30
CA GLN A 201 -4.81 -6.74 -26.79
C GLN A 201 -4.61 -6.48 -25.29
N PRO A 202 -4.72 -5.22 -24.79
CA PRO A 202 -4.60 -4.95 -23.36
C PRO A 202 -5.84 -5.40 -22.60
N ALA A 203 -5.63 -5.95 -21.39
CA ALA A 203 -6.66 -6.10 -20.37
C ALA A 203 -6.36 -5.14 -19.20
N GLN A 204 -7.39 -4.62 -18.56
CA GLN A 204 -7.24 -3.72 -17.39
C GLN A 204 -7.09 -4.52 -16.10
N GLU A 205 -7.65 -5.71 -16.04
CA GLU A 205 -7.66 -6.61 -14.88
C GLU A 205 -7.06 -7.97 -15.24
N SER A 206 -6.59 -8.70 -14.23
CA SER A 206 -6.02 -10.05 -14.35
C SER A 206 -7.06 -11.17 -14.28
#